data_66990b57c868fcf1b75ae4c82aada5f4
#
_entry.id   66990b57c868fcf1b75ae4c82aada5f4
#
_cell.length_a   1.000
_cell.length_b   1.000
_cell.length_c   1.000
_cell.angle_alpha   90.00
_cell.angle_beta   90.00
_cell.angle_gamma   90.00
#
_symmetry.space_group_name_H-M   'P 1'
#
loop_
_entity.id
_entity.type
_entity.pdbx_description
1 polymer ?
#
loop_
_entity_poly.entity_id
_entity_poly.type
_entity_poly.pdbx_seq_one_letter_code
_entity_poly.pdbx_strand_id
1 'polypeptide(L)'
;MDIQILQNIVPQEAFGLNIAIYFYLTGLSAGSFILSTLAYGFGISMFKPLGKIGVVMATFLLILAPAFLLIHLGSPLRFWHLFVYLNPASPITWGTFLLILYPINCIVYGYFMFRDKPRQTRIFAFIGIPLAILVHGYTGFIVAVGKARALWNTALMPVLFLVSAIVSGIALVIIVYLVVSGIFSKARKPDMKLVERLATILAWTIVLDLFLVGSDLIVLAVSHSEAQEALQVLIRGSFFVPFVIIENLLGKIVPFFLLVIPRFRNIVTIILACLLVIVGIFFMRYVVVVGGESVPLI
;
A
#
# COMPACT_ATOMS: atom_id res chain seq x y z
N MET A 1 -37.56 24.14 0.78
CA MET A 1 -36.78 25.36 0.47
C MET A 1 -35.69 24.97 -0.51
N ASP A 2 -35.84 25.36 -1.77
CA ASP A 2 -34.78 25.12 -2.75
C ASP A 2 -33.66 26.12 -2.48
N ILE A 3 -32.52 25.58 -2.02
CA ILE A 3 -31.31 26.39 -1.84
C ILE A 3 -30.71 26.60 -3.22
N GLN A 4 -30.89 27.79 -3.80
CA GLN A 4 -30.16 28.19 -5.00
C GLN A 4 -28.71 28.47 -4.62
N ILE A 5 -27.78 27.65 -5.12
CA ILE A 5 -26.33 27.90 -5.01
C ILE A 5 -26.03 29.11 -5.92
N LEU A 6 -25.80 30.27 -5.30
CA LEU A 6 -25.53 31.51 -6.02
C LEU A 6 -24.11 31.64 -6.59
N GLN A 7 -23.21 30.70 -6.23
CA GLN A 7 -21.86 30.67 -6.76
C GLN A 7 -21.52 29.25 -7.24
N ASN A 8 -21.05 29.14 -8.46
CA ASN A 8 -20.56 27.90 -9.06
C ASN A 8 -19.14 27.63 -8.54
N ILE A 9 -19.02 27.29 -7.23
CA ILE A 9 -17.76 26.92 -6.64
C ILE A 9 -17.52 25.46 -7.00
N VAL A 10 -16.54 25.20 -7.86
CA VAL A 10 -16.04 23.85 -8.09
C VAL A 10 -15.42 23.35 -6.78
N PRO A 11 -15.95 22.28 -6.17
CA PRO A 11 -15.34 21.72 -4.95
C PRO A 11 -13.88 21.39 -5.23
N GLN A 12 -12.96 21.93 -4.45
CA GLN A 12 -11.55 21.53 -4.55
C GLN A 12 -11.44 20.11 -4.01
N GLU A 13 -11.04 19.18 -4.86
CA GLU A 13 -10.66 17.84 -4.45
C GLU A 13 -9.35 17.93 -3.65
N ALA A 14 -9.43 17.70 -2.33
CA ALA A 14 -8.24 17.71 -1.46
C ALA A 14 -7.30 16.54 -1.79
N PHE A 15 -7.86 15.38 -2.13
CA PHE A 15 -7.14 14.16 -2.49
C PHE A 15 -7.78 13.47 -3.69
N GLY A 16 -7.21 13.62 -4.87
CA GLY A 16 -7.69 12.95 -6.09
C GLY A 16 -7.03 11.59 -6.34
N LEU A 17 -7.30 11.02 -7.52
CA LEU A 17 -6.73 9.75 -7.98
C LEU A 17 -5.19 9.70 -7.88
N ASN A 18 -4.49 10.81 -8.14
CA ASN A 18 -3.03 10.88 -8.07
C ASN A 18 -2.51 10.55 -6.66
N ILE A 19 -3.21 10.98 -5.62
CA ILE A 19 -2.86 10.66 -4.22
C ILE A 19 -3.14 9.19 -3.92
N ALA A 20 -4.22 8.62 -4.43
CA ALA A 20 -4.48 7.18 -4.30
C ALA A 20 -3.36 6.35 -4.95
N ILE A 21 -2.90 6.72 -6.15
CA ILE A 21 -1.77 6.08 -6.84
C ILE A 21 -0.48 6.24 -6.03
N TYR A 22 -0.20 7.44 -5.52
CA TYR A 22 0.96 7.70 -4.66
C TYR A 22 0.95 6.79 -3.41
N PHE A 23 -0.16 6.71 -2.68
CA PHE A 23 -0.29 5.82 -1.52
C PHE A 23 -0.15 4.34 -1.87
N TYR A 24 -0.63 3.96 -3.03
CA TYR A 24 -0.51 2.59 -3.53
C TYR A 24 0.95 2.22 -3.85
N LEU A 25 1.66 3.07 -4.58
CA LEU A 25 3.06 2.83 -4.95
C LEU A 25 3.99 2.80 -3.73
N THR A 26 3.78 3.70 -2.77
CA THR A 26 4.53 3.69 -1.51
C THR A 26 4.25 2.42 -0.70
N GLY A 27 3.01 1.90 -0.73
CA GLY A 27 2.65 0.64 -0.10
C GLY A 27 3.34 -0.56 -0.71
N LEU A 28 3.28 -0.69 -2.03
CA LEU A 28 4.00 -1.73 -2.77
C LEU A 28 5.50 -1.71 -2.48
N SER A 29 6.09 -0.51 -2.40
CA SER A 29 7.50 -0.33 -2.03
C SER A 29 7.79 -0.84 -0.63
N ALA A 30 7.01 -0.42 0.36
CA ALA A 30 7.22 -0.80 1.76
C ALA A 30 7.11 -2.33 1.97
N GLY A 31 6.08 -2.97 1.41
CA GLY A 31 5.91 -4.42 1.49
C GLY A 31 7.04 -5.19 0.79
N SER A 32 7.50 -4.72 -0.37
CA SER A 32 8.63 -5.32 -1.10
C SER A 32 9.95 -5.19 -0.32
N PHE A 33 10.18 -4.05 0.33
CA PHE A 33 11.35 -3.82 1.17
C PHE A 33 11.35 -4.73 2.39
N ILE A 34 10.22 -4.87 3.10
CA ILE A 34 10.08 -5.75 4.26
C ILE A 34 10.45 -7.18 3.89
N LEU A 35 9.97 -7.71 2.75
CA LEU A 35 10.36 -9.03 2.26
C LEU A 35 11.87 -9.16 1.99
N SER A 36 12.47 -8.12 1.42
CA SER A 36 13.94 -8.09 1.22
C SER A 36 14.69 -8.19 2.53
N THR A 37 14.21 -7.52 3.58
CA THR A 37 14.86 -7.52 4.90
C THR A 37 14.77 -8.86 5.63
N LEU A 38 13.75 -9.68 5.37
CA LEU A 38 13.69 -11.05 5.90
C LEU A 38 14.91 -11.87 5.49
N ALA A 39 15.39 -11.69 4.27
CA ALA A 39 16.57 -12.39 3.76
C ALA A 39 17.89 -11.85 4.31
N TYR A 40 18.10 -10.55 4.19
CA TYR A 40 19.41 -9.93 4.42
C TYR A 40 19.52 -9.20 5.76
N GLY A 41 18.41 -8.80 6.37
CA GLY A 41 18.35 -8.25 7.72
C GLY A 41 18.32 -9.36 8.77
N PHE A 42 17.32 -10.23 8.69
CA PHE A 42 17.11 -11.32 9.63
C PHE A 42 17.89 -12.60 9.28
N GLY A 43 18.46 -12.68 8.08
CA GLY A 43 19.32 -13.80 7.68
C GLY A 43 18.58 -15.09 7.32
N ILE A 44 17.27 -15.01 7.02
CA ILE A 44 16.47 -16.17 6.66
C ILE A 44 16.82 -16.61 5.24
N SER A 45 17.63 -17.65 5.12
CA SER A 45 18.24 -18.10 3.85
C SER A 45 17.25 -18.43 2.75
N MET A 46 16.06 -18.91 3.12
CA MET A 46 15.00 -19.26 2.19
C MET A 46 14.52 -18.06 1.35
N PHE A 47 14.51 -16.83 1.92
CA PHE A 47 14.07 -15.62 1.21
C PHE A 47 15.19 -14.94 0.40
N LYS A 48 16.42 -15.45 0.42
CA LYS A 48 17.55 -14.87 -0.34
C LYS A 48 17.26 -14.61 -1.82
N PRO A 49 16.56 -15.50 -2.58
CA PRO A 49 16.22 -15.23 -3.97
C PRO A 49 15.35 -13.99 -4.17
N LEU A 50 14.55 -13.64 -3.16
CA LEU A 50 13.62 -12.50 -3.20
C LEU A 50 14.27 -11.18 -2.77
N GLY A 51 15.35 -11.24 -2.02
CA GLY A 51 15.94 -10.05 -1.40
C GLY A 51 16.36 -8.99 -2.41
N LYS A 52 17.08 -9.41 -3.47
CA LYS A 52 17.51 -8.49 -4.55
C LYS A 52 16.32 -7.96 -5.37
N ILE A 53 15.32 -8.80 -5.63
CA ILE A 53 14.08 -8.40 -6.30
C ILE A 53 13.33 -7.39 -5.45
N GLY A 54 13.14 -7.68 -4.17
CA GLY A 54 12.40 -6.83 -3.25
C GLY A 54 12.99 -5.43 -3.11
N VAL A 55 14.33 -5.29 -2.99
CA VAL A 55 14.95 -3.96 -2.89
C VAL A 55 14.89 -3.18 -4.19
N VAL A 56 15.04 -3.83 -5.35
CA VAL A 56 14.93 -3.17 -6.66
C VAL A 56 13.51 -2.65 -6.86
N MET A 57 12.50 -3.49 -6.59
CA MET A 57 11.09 -3.09 -6.69
C MET A 57 10.76 -1.96 -5.70
N ALA A 58 11.21 -2.08 -4.45
CA ALA A 58 10.99 -1.06 -3.43
C ALA A 58 11.57 0.29 -3.85
N THR A 59 12.82 0.30 -4.33
CA THR A 59 13.51 1.53 -4.75
C THR A 59 12.84 2.17 -5.97
N PHE A 60 12.53 1.36 -6.99
CA PHE A 60 11.89 1.85 -8.22
C PHE A 60 10.52 2.49 -7.94
N LEU A 61 9.65 1.79 -7.20
CA LEU A 61 8.32 2.26 -6.87
C LEU A 61 8.35 3.53 -6.00
N LEU A 62 9.33 3.61 -5.10
CA LEU A 62 9.47 4.75 -4.21
C LEU A 62 10.01 6.00 -4.92
N ILE A 63 10.79 5.85 -5.97
CA ILE A 63 11.21 6.97 -6.85
C ILE A 63 10.03 7.44 -7.70
N LEU A 64 9.19 6.51 -8.15
CA LEU A 64 8.02 6.84 -8.98
C LEU A 64 6.89 7.50 -8.18
N ALA A 65 6.68 7.10 -6.94
CA ALA A 65 5.56 7.55 -6.12
C ALA A 65 5.49 9.08 -5.94
N PRO A 66 6.58 9.81 -5.60
CA PRO A 66 6.55 11.26 -5.46
C PRO A 66 6.18 12.01 -6.74
N ALA A 67 6.37 11.42 -7.93
CA ALA A 67 5.95 12.06 -9.18
C ALA A 67 4.44 12.30 -9.21
N PHE A 68 3.63 11.35 -8.73
CA PHE A 68 2.18 11.51 -8.62
C PHE A 68 1.78 12.54 -7.57
N LEU A 69 2.55 12.65 -6.49
CA LEU A 69 2.36 13.71 -5.49
C LEU A 69 2.65 15.09 -6.10
N LEU A 70 3.72 15.23 -6.87
CA LEU A 70 4.08 16.48 -7.55
C LEU A 70 3.02 16.89 -8.60
N ILE A 71 2.49 15.93 -9.36
CA ILE A 71 1.42 16.19 -10.33
C ILE A 71 0.16 16.71 -9.63
N HIS A 72 -0.12 16.22 -8.41
CA HIS A 72 -1.26 16.67 -7.63
C HIS A 72 -1.08 18.09 -7.05
N LEU A 73 0.14 18.54 -6.85
CA LEU A 73 0.41 19.91 -6.37
C LEU A 73 -0.05 20.95 -7.42
N GLY A 74 -0.94 21.85 -7.06
CA GLY A 74 -1.39 22.92 -7.96
C GLY A 74 -0.26 23.83 -8.50
N SER A 75 0.91 23.80 -7.85
CA SER A 75 2.12 24.49 -8.29
C SER A 75 3.35 23.59 -8.10
N PRO A 76 3.59 22.60 -8.99
CA PRO A 76 4.64 21.59 -8.83
C PRO A 76 6.04 22.17 -8.66
N LEU A 77 6.36 23.29 -9.35
CA LEU A 77 7.66 23.95 -9.26
C LEU A 77 7.95 24.60 -7.90
N ARG A 78 6.95 24.68 -7.02
CA ARG A 78 7.11 25.21 -5.65
C ARG A 78 7.27 24.13 -4.58
N PHE A 79 7.44 22.85 -4.96
CA PHE A 79 7.59 21.74 -4.01
C PHE A 79 8.74 21.96 -3.01
N TRP A 80 9.81 22.67 -3.40
CA TRP A 80 10.93 23.00 -2.54
C TRP A 80 10.56 23.87 -1.32
N HIS A 81 9.40 24.56 -1.36
CA HIS A 81 8.89 25.31 -0.20
C HIS A 81 8.64 24.38 1.01
N LEU A 82 8.33 23.10 0.78
CA LEU A 82 8.16 22.10 1.84
C LEU A 82 9.44 21.89 2.67
N PHE A 83 10.60 22.26 2.14
CA PHE A 83 11.90 22.14 2.80
C PHE A 83 12.34 23.44 3.48
N VAL A 84 11.81 24.55 3.04
CA VAL A 84 12.19 25.90 3.55
C VAL A 84 11.21 26.38 4.61
N TYR A 85 9.91 26.21 4.36
CA TYR A 85 8.86 26.65 5.29
C TYR A 85 8.36 25.46 6.13
N LEU A 86 9.21 25.06 7.10
CA LEU A 86 8.92 23.92 7.95
C LEU A 86 7.89 24.29 9.03
N ASN A 87 6.82 23.50 9.12
CA ASN A 87 5.88 23.54 10.23
C ASN A 87 5.90 22.21 10.98
N PRO A 88 6.57 22.11 12.14
CA PRO A 88 6.66 20.85 12.91
C PRO A 88 5.30 20.30 13.37
N ALA A 89 4.26 21.13 13.46
CA ALA A 89 2.91 20.70 13.80
C ALA A 89 2.17 20.09 12.60
N SER A 90 2.67 20.26 11.37
CA SER A 90 2.06 19.73 10.16
C SER A 90 2.57 18.31 9.87
N PRO A 91 1.68 17.32 9.70
CA PRO A 91 2.06 15.98 9.25
C PRO A 91 2.83 16.00 7.92
N ILE A 92 2.52 16.92 7.00
CA ILE A 92 3.18 17.06 5.69
C ILE A 92 4.68 17.29 5.82
N THR A 93 5.11 18.07 6.81
CA THR A 93 6.54 18.31 7.08
C THR A 93 7.27 17.02 7.41
N TRP A 94 6.72 16.18 8.27
CA TRP A 94 7.30 14.87 8.61
C TRP A 94 7.32 13.92 7.41
N GLY A 95 6.25 13.91 6.63
CA GLY A 95 6.18 13.14 5.38
C GLY A 95 7.26 13.52 4.38
N THR A 96 7.57 14.81 4.26
CA THR A 96 8.62 15.31 3.36
C THR A 96 9.99 14.73 3.73
N PHE A 97 10.37 14.72 5.01
CA PHE A 97 11.63 14.11 5.45
C PHE A 97 11.64 12.59 5.24
N LEU A 98 10.55 11.91 5.55
CA LEU A 98 10.45 10.47 5.40
C LEU A 98 10.55 10.04 3.93
N LEU A 99 9.95 10.81 3.01
CA LEU A 99 9.99 10.57 1.56
C LEU A 99 11.38 10.80 0.94
N ILE A 100 12.30 11.45 1.66
CA ILE A 100 13.70 11.58 1.24
C ILE A 100 14.55 10.49 1.89
N LEU A 101 14.42 10.31 3.20
CA LEU A 101 15.26 9.40 3.96
C LEU A 101 15.06 7.94 3.55
N TYR A 102 13.81 7.55 3.27
CA TYR A 102 13.52 6.16 2.94
C TYR A 102 14.06 5.74 1.56
N PRO A 103 13.90 6.50 0.45
CA PRO A 103 14.56 6.18 -0.82
C PRO A 103 16.09 6.12 -0.72
N ILE A 104 16.70 7.07 -0.01
CA ILE A 104 18.14 7.07 0.22
C ILE A 104 18.56 5.77 0.93
N ASN A 105 17.84 5.38 1.98
CA ASN A 105 18.10 4.13 2.68
C ASN A 105 17.95 2.91 1.75
N CYS A 106 16.92 2.86 0.91
CA CYS A 106 16.72 1.77 -0.06
C CYS A 106 17.88 1.66 -1.05
N ILE A 107 18.36 2.80 -1.59
CA ILE A 107 19.49 2.85 -2.51
C ILE A 107 20.77 2.35 -1.81
N VAL A 108 21.07 2.85 -0.62
CA VAL A 108 22.27 2.48 0.15
C VAL A 108 22.20 1.00 0.57
N TYR A 109 21.05 0.53 1.03
CA TYR A 109 20.81 -0.88 1.35
C TYR A 109 21.04 -1.77 0.12
N GLY A 110 20.46 -1.41 -1.03
CA GLY A 110 20.67 -2.12 -2.30
C GLY A 110 22.13 -2.12 -2.72
N TYR A 111 22.81 -0.97 -2.65
CA TYR A 111 24.23 -0.85 -2.99
C TYR A 111 25.09 -1.84 -2.17
N PHE A 112 24.94 -1.88 -0.86
CA PHE A 112 25.71 -2.82 -0.03
C PHE A 112 25.33 -4.28 -0.26
N MET A 113 24.05 -4.56 -0.55
CA MET A 113 23.59 -5.90 -0.90
C MET A 113 24.22 -6.41 -2.20
N PHE A 114 24.28 -5.57 -3.25
CA PHE A 114 24.89 -5.94 -4.53
C PHE A 114 26.44 -6.01 -4.48
N ARG A 115 27.06 -5.36 -3.48
CA ARG A 115 28.50 -5.43 -3.20
C ARG A 115 28.86 -6.57 -2.24
N ASP A 116 27.91 -7.43 -1.88
CA ASP A 116 28.08 -8.56 -0.95
C ASP A 116 28.76 -8.15 0.38
N LYS A 117 28.32 -7.02 0.97
CA LYS A 117 28.77 -6.52 2.27
C LYS A 117 27.72 -6.79 3.36
N PRO A 118 27.69 -8.01 3.97
CA PRO A 118 26.57 -8.45 4.80
C PRO A 118 26.36 -7.59 6.05
N ARG A 119 27.44 -7.09 6.66
CA ARG A 119 27.34 -6.25 7.88
C ARG A 119 26.62 -4.93 7.60
N GLN A 120 27.04 -4.22 6.55
CA GLN A 120 26.41 -2.95 6.15
C GLN A 120 24.99 -3.17 5.66
N THR A 121 24.76 -4.18 4.84
CA THR A 121 23.42 -4.56 4.37
C THR A 121 22.48 -4.78 5.54
N ARG A 122 22.92 -5.48 6.58
CA ARG A 122 22.12 -5.73 7.77
C ARG A 122 21.78 -4.44 8.54
N ILE A 123 22.73 -3.51 8.68
CA ILE A 123 22.51 -2.22 9.35
C ILE A 123 21.43 -1.43 8.62
N PHE A 124 21.55 -1.26 7.29
CA PHE A 124 20.57 -0.51 6.51
C PHE A 124 19.23 -1.24 6.35
N ALA A 125 19.20 -2.58 6.47
CA ALA A 125 17.94 -3.31 6.62
C ALA A 125 17.19 -2.88 7.88
N PHE A 126 17.86 -2.87 9.03
CA PHE A 126 17.23 -2.50 10.31
C PHE A 126 16.89 -1.01 10.41
N ILE A 127 17.63 -0.12 9.77
CA ILE A 127 17.26 1.30 9.64
C ILE A 127 16.04 1.44 8.72
N GLY A 128 15.99 0.69 7.64
CA GLY A 128 14.93 0.79 6.64
C GLY A 128 13.57 0.24 7.10
N ILE A 129 13.53 -0.75 8.02
CA ILE A 129 12.25 -1.28 8.54
C ILE A 129 11.42 -0.18 9.21
N PRO A 130 11.93 0.56 10.24
CA PRO A 130 11.16 1.64 10.82
C PRO A 130 10.85 2.75 9.82
N LEU A 131 11.75 3.08 8.87
CA LEU A 131 11.47 4.05 7.83
C LEU A 131 10.31 3.58 6.92
N ALA A 132 10.27 2.32 6.51
CA ALA A 132 9.18 1.74 5.73
C ALA A 132 7.84 1.82 6.48
N ILE A 133 7.85 1.48 7.77
CA ILE A 133 6.68 1.54 8.64
C ILE A 133 6.21 3.00 8.81
N LEU A 134 7.13 3.92 9.06
CA LEU A 134 6.82 5.34 9.27
C LEU A 134 6.30 5.99 7.99
N VAL A 135 6.95 5.78 6.83
CA VAL A 135 6.47 6.33 5.56
C VAL A 135 5.07 5.84 5.24
N HIS A 136 4.83 4.54 5.43
CA HIS A 136 3.54 3.98 5.05
C HIS A 136 2.46 4.19 6.10
N GLY A 137 2.80 4.11 7.38
CA GLY A 137 1.91 4.50 8.49
C GLY A 137 1.53 5.99 8.41
N TYR A 138 2.48 6.85 8.02
CA TYR A 138 2.24 8.26 7.75
C TYR A 138 1.18 8.49 6.66
N THR A 139 1.19 7.72 5.56
CA THR A 139 0.18 7.87 4.51
C THR A 139 -1.23 7.56 5.01
N GLY A 140 -1.39 6.57 5.89
CA GLY A 140 -2.66 6.32 6.57
C GLY A 140 -2.99 7.38 7.64
N PHE A 141 -1.97 7.86 8.35
CA PHE A 141 -2.15 8.89 9.38
C PHE A 141 -2.61 10.23 8.81
N ILE A 142 -2.08 10.66 7.66
CA ILE A 142 -2.50 11.92 7.01
C ILE A 142 -3.97 11.90 6.60
N VAL A 143 -4.49 10.74 6.23
CA VAL A 143 -5.92 10.54 5.96
C VAL A 143 -6.71 10.56 7.27
N ALA A 144 -6.24 9.84 8.31
CA ALA A 144 -6.92 9.74 9.60
C ALA A 144 -7.07 11.08 10.35
N VAL A 145 -6.19 12.05 10.09
CA VAL A 145 -6.27 13.41 10.65
C VAL A 145 -7.40 14.23 10.01
N GLY A 146 -7.97 13.78 8.90
CA GLY A 146 -9.11 14.42 8.23
C GLY A 146 -10.42 14.26 9.01
N LYS A 147 -10.53 14.91 10.19
CA LYS A 147 -11.65 14.78 11.15
C LYS A 147 -13.02 15.11 10.56
N ALA A 148 -13.08 15.93 9.52
CA ALA A 148 -14.33 16.31 8.86
C ALA A 148 -14.90 15.22 7.93
N ARG A 149 -14.24 14.10 7.78
CA ARG A 149 -14.64 12.98 6.92
C ARG A 149 -14.83 11.71 7.75
N ALA A 150 -16.06 11.26 7.91
CA ALA A 150 -16.38 10.08 8.73
C ALA A 150 -15.61 8.83 8.30
N LEU A 151 -15.43 8.61 6.98
CA LEU A 151 -14.68 7.46 6.47
C LEU A 151 -13.18 7.50 6.80
N TRP A 152 -12.60 8.68 6.99
CA TRP A 152 -11.18 8.84 7.26
C TRP A 152 -10.85 8.83 8.76
N ASN A 153 -11.76 9.32 9.58
CA ASN A 153 -11.54 9.55 11.01
C ASN A 153 -11.58 8.26 11.83
N THR A 154 -10.66 7.35 11.54
CA THR A 154 -10.49 6.10 12.28
C THR A 154 -9.03 5.87 12.66
N ALA A 155 -8.78 5.43 13.89
CA ALA A 155 -7.45 5.05 14.36
C ALA A 155 -6.90 3.79 13.66
N LEU A 156 -7.75 3.03 12.98
CA LEU A 156 -7.35 1.83 12.23
C LEU A 156 -6.66 2.16 10.91
N MET A 157 -6.85 3.38 10.36
CA MET A 157 -6.36 3.74 9.03
C MET A 157 -4.85 3.52 8.82
N PRO A 158 -3.94 3.95 9.73
CA PRO A 158 -2.51 3.67 9.58
C PRO A 158 -2.18 2.17 9.58
N VAL A 159 -2.88 1.39 10.41
CA VAL A 159 -2.67 -0.06 10.52
C VAL A 159 -3.20 -0.77 9.26
N LEU A 160 -4.37 -0.39 8.79
CA LEU A 160 -4.99 -0.87 7.54
C LEU A 160 -4.06 -0.63 6.35
N PHE A 161 -3.50 0.57 6.26
CA PHE A 161 -2.53 0.93 5.22
C PHE A 161 -1.27 0.05 5.30
N LEU A 162 -0.74 -0.19 6.49
CA LEU A 162 0.47 -0.99 6.67
C LEU A 162 0.24 -2.46 6.32
N VAL A 163 -0.86 -3.06 6.77
CA VAL A 163 -1.19 -4.46 6.47
C VAL A 163 -1.43 -4.66 4.98
N SER A 164 -2.22 -3.80 4.33
CA SER A 164 -2.47 -3.86 2.90
C SER A 164 -1.20 -3.62 2.04
N ALA A 165 -0.22 -2.85 2.55
CA ALA A 165 1.09 -2.73 1.93
C ALA A 165 1.86 -4.06 1.95
N ILE A 166 1.83 -4.79 3.07
CA ILE A 166 2.45 -6.12 3.17
C ILE A 166 1.76 -7.07 2.20
N VAL A 167 0.42 -7.09 2.15
CA VAL A 167 -0.37 -7.93 1.24
C VAL A 167 0.02 -7.67 -0.22
N SER A 168 -0.02 -6.43 -0.66
CA SER A 168 0.31 -6.07 -2.05
C SER A 168 1.79 -6.26 -2.38
N GLY A 169 2.69 -5.98 -1.43
CA GLY A 169 4.13 -6.18 -1.60
C GLY A 169 4.52 -7.64 -1.75
N ILE A 170 3.92 -8.56 -0.96
CA ILE A 170 4.13 -10.01 -1.12
C ILE A 170 3.65 -10.46 -2.50
N ALA A 171 2.44 -10.05 -2.90
CA ALA A 171 1.86 -10.40 -4.20
C ALA A 171 2.76 -9.92 -5.37
N LEU A 172 3.25 -8.69 -5.32
CA LEU A 172 4.15 -8.13 -6.32
C LEU A 172 5.45 -8.91 -6.42
N VAL A 173 6.10 -9.18 -5.28
CA VAL A 173 7.39 -9.89 -5.26
C VAL A 173 7.24 -11.33 -5.76
N ILE A 174 6.12 -12.01 -5.47
CA ILE A 174 5.84 -13.35 -6.04
C ILE A 174 5.77 -13.27 -7.57
N ILE A 175 5.00 -12.32 -8.13
CA ILE A 175 4.87 -12.17 -9.58
C ILE A 175 6.23 -11.89 -10.21
N VAL A 176 6.96 -10.90 -9.70
CA VAL A 176 8.27 -10.52 -10.27
C VAL A 176 9.26 -11.67 -10.17
N TYR A 177 9.27 -12.41 -9.04
CA TYR A 177 10.11 -13.59 -8.89
C TYR A 177 9.81 -14.67 -9.93
N LEU A 178 8.54 -14.98 -10.15
CA LEU A 178 8.12 -15.97 -11.15
C LEU A 178 8.45 -15.52 -12.59
N VAL A 179 8.24 -14.25 -12.90
CA VAL A 179 8.57 -13.66 -14.21
C VAL A 179 10.08 -13.69 -14.46
N VAL A 180 10.87 -13.21 -13.49
CA VAL A 180 12.34 -13.19 -13.61
C VAL A 180 12.90 -14.61 -13.72
N SER A 181 12.39 -15.55 -12.93
CA SER A 181 12.82 -16.95 -12.98
C SER A 181 12.42 -17.63 -14.28
N GLY A 182 11.26 -17.31 -14.85
CA GLY A 182 10.79 -17.90 -16.12
C GLY A 182 11.47 -17.31 -17.36
N ILE A 183 11.69 -15.98 -17.41
CA ILE A 183 12.20 -15.28 -18.59
C ILE A 183 13.74 -15.30 -18.63
N PHE A 184 14.40 -14.96 -17.52
CA PHE A 184 15.86 -14.71 -17.49
C PHE A 184 16.67 -15.92 -17.05
N SER A 185 16.05 -16.97 -16.52
CA SER A 185 16.75 -18.15 -16.02
C SER A 185 16.22 -19.42 -16.65
N LYS A 186 16.49 -19.62 -17.97
CA LYS A 186 16.20 -20.91 -18.66
C LYS A 186 16.83 -22.12 -17.95
N ALA A 187 17.85 -21.90 -17.12
CA ALA A 187 18.57 -22.95 -16.40
C ALA A 187 18.06 -23.19 -14.95
N ARG A 188 17.22 -22.33 -14.39
CA ARG A 188 16.81 -22.44 -12.99
C ARG A 188 15.29 -22.33 -12.87
N LYS A 189 14.62 -23.47 -12.71
CA LYS A 189 13.18 -23.50 -12.39
C LYS A 189 12.92 -22.74 -11.09
N PRO A 190 11.79 -22.01 -10.96
CA PRO A 190 11.43 -21.33 -9.73
C PRO A 190 11.33 -22.33 -8.56
N ASP A 191 11.80 -21.94 -7.39
CA ASP A 191 11.63 -22.74 -6.19
C ASP A 191 10.17 -22.70 -5.73
N MET A 192 9.43 -23.76 -6.08
CA MET A 192 8.01 -23.87 -5.76
C MET A 192 7.75 -23.92 -4.26
N LYS A 193 8.67 -24.47 -3.44
CA LYS A 193 8.52 -24.47 -1.99
C LYS A 193 8.52 -23.05 -1.40
N LEU A 194 9.38 -22.19 -1.96
CA LEU A 194 9.41 -20.77 -1.59
C LEU A 194 8.11 -20.06 -2.00
N VAL A 195 7.65 -20.29 -3.24
CA VAL A 195 6.42 -19.67 -3.76
C VAL A 195 5.18 -20.11 -2.95
N GLU A 196 5.04 -21.40 -2.65
CA GLU A 196 3.95 -21.92 -1.84
C GLU A 196 3.95 -21.37 -0.40
N ARG A 197 5.13 -21.18 0.19
CA ARG A 197 5.24 -20.57 1.51
C ARG A 197 4.85 -19.10 1.50
N LEU A 198 5.27 -18.35 0.49
CA LEU A 198 4.83 -16.97 0.30
C LEU A 198 3.33 -16.87 0.03
N ALA A 199 2.77 -17.77 -0.78
CA ALA A 199 1.34 -17.86 -1.03
C ALA A 199 0.56 -18.12 0.28
N THR A 200 1.09 -18.95 1.17
CA THR A 200 0.50 -19.19 2.48
C THR A 200 0.58 -17.95 3.39
N ILE A 201 1.72 -17.26 3.42
CA ILE A 201 1.87 -16.00 4.17
C ILE A 201 0.91 -14.94 3.61
N LEU A 202 0.81 -14.82 2.28
CA LEU A 202 -0.12 -13.91 1.61
C LEU A 202 -1.56 -14.20 2.01
N ALA A 203 -1.99 -15.47 2.01
CA ALA A 203 -3.34 -15.85 2.38
C ALA A 203 -3.67 -15.42 3.83
N TRP A 204 -2.77 -15.63 4.78
CA TRP A 204 -2.99 -15.22 6.17
C TRP A 204 -2.94 -13.69 6.36
N THR A 205 -2.11 -12.98 5.61
CA THR A 205 -2.12 -11.52 5.64
C THR A 205 -3.39 -10.94 5.02
N ILE A 206 -3.98 -11.60 4.02
CA ILE A 206 -5.31 -11.23 3.48
C ILE A 206 -6.40 -11.40 4.55
N VAL A 207 -6.36 -12.47 5.35
CA VAL A 207 -7.31 -12.65 6.47
C VAL A 207 -7.20 -11.52 7.48
N LEU A 208 -5.97 -11.12 7.83
CA LEU A 208 -5.76 -10.00 8.74
C LEU A 208 -6.29 -8.69 8.14
N ASP A 209 -6.06 -8.44 6.86
CA ASP A 209 -6.56 -7.25 6.15
C ASP A 209 -8.10 -7.23 6.11
N LEU A 210 -8.74 -8.35 5.80
CA LEU A 210 -10.21 -8.50 5.84
C LEU A 210 -10.77 -8.28 7.25
N PHE A 211 -10.08 -8.77 8.29
CA PHE A 211 -10.48 -8.54 9.67
C PHE A 211 -10.44 -7.05 10.03
N LEU A 212 -9.41 -6.33 9.62
CA LEU A 212 -9.29 -4.89 9.85
C LEU A 212 -10.38 -4.10 9.10
N VAL A 213 -10.63 -4.43 7.83
CA VAL A 213 -11.70 -3.81 7.04
C VAL A 213 -13.06 -4.09 7.69
N GLY A 214 -13.32 -5.34 8.09
CA GLY A 214 -14.56 -5.71 8.80
C GLY A 214 -14.72 -4.95 10.12
N SER A 215 -13.65 -4.79 10.89
CA SER A 215 -13.65 -4.00 12.12
C SER A 215 -13.99 -2.55 11.88
N ASP A 216 -13.42 -1.94 10.82
CA ASP A 216 -13.70 -0.56 10.45
C ASP A 216 -15.17 -0.37 10.00
N LEU A 217 -15.71 -1.31 9.22
CA LEU A 217 -17.13 -1.32 8.84
C LEU A 217 -18.07 -1.41 10.04
N ILE A 218 -17.73 -2.23 11.06
CA ILE A 218 -18.50 -2.34 12.31
C ILE A 218 -18.47 -1.00 13.04
N VAL A 219 -17.31 -0.34 13.14
CA VAL A 219 -17.19 0.98 13.76
C VAL A 219 -18.06 2.00 13.04
N LEU A 220 -18.06 2.04 11.69
CA LEU A 220 -18.93 2.93 10.92
C LEU A 220 -20.41 2.62 11.16
N ALA A 221 -20.79 1.35 11.26
CA ALA A 221 -22.19 0.94 11.46
C ALA A 221 -22.78 1.34 12.81
N VAL A 222 -21.95 1.39 13.87
CA VAL A 222 -22.40 1.71 15.24
C VAL A 222 -22.11 3.18 15.64
N SER A 223 -21.47 3.95 14.76
CA SER A 223 -21.15 5.36 14.98
C SER A 223 -22.33 6.28 14.66
N HIS A 224 -22.09 7.59 14.63
CA HIS A 224 -23.07 8.63 14.32
C HIS A 224 -23.62 8.52 12.89
N SER A 225 -24.70 9.30 12.60
CA SER A 225 -25.48 9.25 11.34
C SER A 225 -24.60 9.42 10.08
N GLU A 226 -23.65 10.35 10.10
CA GLU A 226 -22.77 10.62 8.97
C GLU A 226 -21.82 9.45 8.66
N ALA A 227 -21.39 8.71 9.69
CA ALA A 227 -20.60 7.50 9.51
C ALA A 227 -21.45 6.36 8.90
N GLN A 228 -22.73 6.26 9.29
CA GLN A 228 -23.65 5.30 8.71
C GLN A 228 -23.99 5.66 7.24
N GLU A 229 -24.08 6.95 6.89
CA GLU A 229 -24.21 7.38 5.50
C GLU A 229 -22.98 7.01 4.68
N ALA A 230 -21.77 7.23 5.22
CA ALA A 230 -20.52 6.78 4.59
C ALA A 230 -20.54 5.27 4.32
N LEU A 231 -20.98 4.48 5.29
CA LEU A 231 -21.15 3.03 5.12
C LEU A 231 -22.15 2.69 4.00
N GLN A 232 -23.28 3.38 3.93
CA GLN A 232 -24.27 3.16 2.85
C GLN A 232 -23.69 3.48 1.47
N VAL A 233 -22.89 4.53 1.33
CA VAL A 233 -22.20 4.87 0.07
C VAL A 233 -21.26 3.74 -0.35
N LEU A 234 -20.57 3.08 0.58
CA LEU A 234 -19.69 1.96 0.31
C LEU A 234 -20.43 0.67 -0.06
N ILE A 235 -21.54 0.35 0.64
CA ILE A 235 -22.21 -0.96 0.51
C ILE A 235 -23.35 -0.94 -0.49
N ARG A 236 -24.01 0.18 -0.70
CA ARG A 236 -25.21 0.31 -1.57
C ARG A 236 -25.15 1.47 -2.55
N GLY A 237 -24.19 2.39 -2.39
CA GLY A 237 -24.04 3.59 -3.18
C GLY A 237 -23.07 3.44 -4.37
N SER A 238 -22.51 4.57 -4.79
CA SER A 238 -21.62 4.69 -5.95
C SER A 238 -20.32 3.87 -5.82
N PHE A 239 -19.90 3.54 -4.59
CA PHE A 239 -18.69 2.78 -4.33
C PHE A 239 -18.93 1.28 -4.09
N PHE A 240 -20.15 0.77 -4.30
CA PHE A 240 -20.44 -0.66 -4.14
C PHE A 240 -19.54 -1.54 -5.02
N VAL A 241 -19.41 -1.24 -6.30
CA VAL A 241 -18.58 -2.04 -7.21
C VAL A 241 -17.09 -1.94 -6.86
N PRO A 242 -16.48 -0.75 -6.70
CA PRO A 242 -15.09 -0.64 -6.29
C PRO A 242 -14.78 -1.32 -4.95
N PHE A 243 -15.62 -1.11 -3.94
CA PHE A 243 -15.39 -1.60 -2.58
C PHE A 243 -15.75 -3.07 -2.40
N VAL A 244 -17.02 -3.43 -2.67
CA VAL A 244 -17.51 -4.79 -2.36
C VAL A 244 -17.01 -5.79 -3.38
N ILE A 245 -17.13 -5.48 -4.69
CA ILE A 245 -16.83 -6.45 -5.75
C ILE A 245 -15.32 -6.48 -6.02
N ILE A 246 -14.68 -5.34 -6.32
CA ILE A 246 -13.30 -5.35 -6.81
C ILE A 246 -12.32 -5.50 -5.64
N GLU A 247 -12.44 -4.68 -4.61
CA GLU A 247 -11.52 -4.70 -3.47
C GLU A 247 -11.69 -5.97 -2.64
N ASN A 248 -12.89 -6.22 -2.11
CA ASN A 248 -13.08 -7.27 -1.11
C ASN A 248 -13.35 -8.64 -1.73
N LEU A 249 -14.27 -8.77 -2.70
CA LEU A 249 -14.58 -10.07 -3.29
C LEU A 249 -13.44 -10.55 -4.21
N LEU A 250 -13.12 -9.81 -5.26
CA LEU A 250 -12.12 -10.21 -6.25
C LEU A 250 -10.69 -10.02 -5.76
N GLY A 251 -10.41 -8.97 -4.99
CA GLY A 251 -9.06 -8.62 -4.53
C GLY A 251 -8.61 -9.36 -3.26
N LYS A 252 -9.52 -9.89 -2.46
CA LYS A 252 -9.19 -10.52 -1.17
C LYS A 252 -9.81 -11.90 -1.01
N ILE A 253 -11.15 -12.05 -1.08
CA ILE A 253 -11.85 -13.31 -0.82
C ILE A 253 -11.49 -14.37 -1.86
N VAL A 254 -11.61 -14.06 -3.15
CA VAL A 254 -11.25 -15.00 -4.23
C VAL A 254 -9.79 -15.42 -4.15
N PRO A 255 -8.80 -14.49 -4.07
CA PRO A 255 -7.39 -14.86 -3.90
C PRO A 255 -7.14 -15.72 -2.66
N PHE A 256 -7.77 -15.42 -1.53
CA PHE A 256 -7.64 -16.24 -0.33
C PHE A 256 -7.97 -17.71 -0.61
N PHE A 257 -9.13 -18.01 -1.20
CA PHE A 257 -9.50 -19.36 -1.52
C PHE A 257 -8.58 -20.02 -2.55
N LEU A 258 -8.15 -19.28 -3.58
CA LEU A 258 -7.19 -19.77 -4.57
C LEU A 258 -5.84 -20.15 -3.96
N LEU A 259 -5.41 -19.43 -2.92
CA LEU A 259 -4.12 -19.64 -2.25
C LEU A 259 -4.19 -20.69 -1.13
N VAL A 260 -5.34 -20.85 -0.47
CA VAL A 260 -5.51 -21.79 0.66
C VAL A 260 -5.80 -23.20 0.20
N ILE A 261 -6.61 -23.38 -0.84
CA ILE A 261 -7.03 -24.70 -1.30
C ILE A 261 -5.89 -25.38 -2.09
N PRO A 262 -5.30 -26.49 -1.61
CA PRO A 262 -4.13 -27.12 -2.25
C PRO A 262 -4.35 -27.51 -3.71
N ARG A 263 -5.58 -27.90 -4.06
CA ARG A 263 -5.95 -28.30 -5.44
C ARG A 263 -5.76 -27.17 -6.46
N PHE A 264 -5.87 -25.91 -6.04
CA PHE A 264 -5.73 -24.75 -6.91
C PHE A 264 -4.30 -24.16 -6.91
N ARG A 265 -3.38 -24.65 -6.08
CA ARG A 265 -2.01 -24.14 -5.96
C ARG A 265 -1.11 -24.55 -7.13
N ASN A 266 -1.36 -23.99 -8.30
CA ASN A 266 -0.44 -24.06 -9.43
C ASN A 266 0.10 -22.66 -9.76
N ILE A 267 1.16 -22.59 -10.58
CA ILE A 267 1.83 -21.31 -10.92
C ILE A 267 0.85 -20.30 -11.50
N VAL A 268 -0.02 -20.73 -12.42
CA VAL A 268 -0.97 -19.83 -13.09
C VAL A 268 -1.98 -19.27 -12.10
N THR A 269 -2.52 -20.11 -11.24
CA THR A 269 -3.49 -19.69 -10.21
C THR A 269 -2.86 -18.76 -9.19
N ILE A 270 -1.61 -19.02 -8.77
CA ILE A 270 -0.88 -18.13 -7.85
C ILE A 270 -0.65 -16.76 -8.51
N ILE A 271 -0.24 -16.71 -9.77
CA ILE A 271 -0.08 -15.46 -10.53
C ILE A 271 -1.43 -14.72 -10.61
N LEU A 272 -2.51 -15.42 -10.96
CA LEU A 272 -3.84 -14.84 -11.03
C LEU A 272 -4.27 -14.28 -9.67
N ALA A 273 -4.11 -15.03 -8.60
CA ALA A 273 -4.43 -14.58 -7.24
C ALA A 273 -3.61 -13.33 -6.87
N CYS A 274 -2.31 -13.30 -7.15
CA CYS A 274 -1.47 -12.15 -6.89
C CYS A 274 -1.88 -10.91 -7.72
N LEU A 275 -2.26 -11.08 -8.99
CA LEU A 275 -2.78 -9.98 -9.82
C LEU A 275 -4.08 -9.42 -9.26
N LEU A 276 -5.01 -10.28 -8.85
CA LEU A 276 -6.26 -9.88 -8.23
C LEU A 276 -6.02 -9.10 -6.93
N VAL A 277 -5.08 -9.55 -6.10
CA VAL A 277 -4.66 -8.85 -4.88
C VAL A 277 -4.12 -7.46 -5.19
N ILE A 278 -3.23 -7.34 -6.16
CA ILE A 278 -2.62 -6.05 -6.57
C ILE A 278 -3.70 -5.06 -7.00
N VAL A 279 -4.65 -5.51 -7.83
CA VAL A 279 -5.79 -4.69 -8.26
C VAL A 279 -6.71 -4.37 -7.08
N GLY A 280 -7.03 -5.33 -6.23
CA GLY A 280 -7.89 -5.11 -5.05
C GLY A 280 -7.32 -4.08 -4.09
N ILE A 281 -6.01 -4.13 -3.80
CA ILE A 281 -5.37 -3.15 -2.91
C ILE A 281 -5.26 -1.76 -3.57
N PHE A 282 -5.13 -1.68 -4.90
CA PHE A 282 -5.27 -0.40 -5.59
C PHE A 282 -6.67 0.20 -5.37
N PHE A 283 -7.72 -0.60 -5.55
CA PHE A 283 -9.09 -0.13 -5.32
C PHE A 283 -9.36 0.22 -3.86
N MET A 284 -8.73 -0.46 -2.90
CA MET A 284 -8.76 -0.06 -1.49
C MET A 284 -8.25 1.37 -1.31
N ARG A 285 -7.11 1.74 -1.93
CA ARG A 285 -6.59 3.12 -1.88
C ARG A 285 -7.53 4.10 -2.56
N TYR A 286 -8.07 3.71 -3.71
CA TYR A 286 -9.05 4.52 -4.45
C TYR A 286 -10.31 4.79 -3.64
N VAL A 287 -10.89 3.76 -3.04
CA VAL A 287 -12.10 3.88 -2.20
C VAL A 287 -11.85 4.73 -0.97
N VAL A 288 -10.74 4.51 -0.26
CA VAL A 288 -10.42 5.33 0.92
C VAL A 288 -10.21 6.79 0.53
N VAL A 289 -9.46 7.07 -0.53
CA VAL A 289 -9.09 8.45 -0.91
C VAL A 289 -10.26 9.15 -1.58
N VAL A 290 -10.73 8.62 -2.71
CA VAL A 290 -11.77 9.26 -3.53
C VAL A 290 -13.17 9.04 -2.94
N GLY A 291 -13.44 7.84 -2.41
CA GLY A 291 -14.69 7.54 -1.74
C GLY A 291 -14.87 8.35 -0.46
N GLY A 292 -13.82 8.53 0.33
CA GLY A 292 -13.87 9.39 1.51
C GLY A 292 -14.15 10.86 1.19
N GLU A 293 -13.78 11.33 0.01
CA GLU A 293 -14.08 12.69 -0.45
C GLU A 293 -15.50 12.87 -0.94
N SER A 294 -16.09 11.80 -1.47
CA SER A 294 -17.48 11.83 -2.00
C SER A 294 -18.55 11.85 -0.90
N VAL A 295 -18.18 11.49 0.35
CA VAL A 295 -19.07 11.58 1.51
C VAL A 295 -19.18 13.04 1.97
N PRO A 296 -20.39 13.56 2.29
CA PRO A 296 -20.56 14.91 2.80
C PRO A 296 -19.67 15.21 4.02
N LEU A 297 -19.30 16.47 4.19
CA LEU A 297 -18.58 16.94 5.38
C LEU A 297 -19.51 16.91 6.59
N ILE A 298 -18.95 16.55 7.75
CA ILE A 298 -19.61 16.60 9.06
C ILE A 298 -19.78 18.06 9.48
#